data_d6ebe6cb15e8c5e016262a9b3e96358f
#
_entry.id   d6ebe6cb15e8c5e016262a9b3e96358f
#
_cell.length_a   1.000
_cell.length_b   1.000
_cell.length_c   1.000
_cell.angle_alpha   90.00
_cell.angle_beta   90.00
_cell.angle_gamma   90.00
#
_symmetry.space_group_name_H-M   'P 1'
#
loop_
_entity.id
_entity.type
_entity.pdbx_description
1 polymer ?
#
loop_
_entity_poly.entity_id
_entity_poly.type
_entity_poly.pdbx_seq_one_letter_code
_entity_poly.pdbx_strand_id
1 'polypeptide(L)'
;MVVHKIRLMDDIGDLQMSSIEVKIYTYDEIPDEKLKYAVIAARYNGQWIFCRHRDRNTWEIPGGHREPGEEVPFTARRELYEETGARGDIGGVCTYGAGDYGMLFFAEVRELDPIPEGSEIAEIGFFEKLPDNLTYPHIQPRLFHAVNGWLCNRTSKGEKWNLYDADRNLLSAVHYRGQPIPAGFYHLTVHIWIRNSRGEFLITKRAPHKGFPNMWECTGGSALWGDDSLTAALREVKEETGLTLSPENGKIALSYRGHDYFCDVWLFNEDHDLSEVILCPEETTDKMMASSEKIRELVAAKEFIPYSYINKILDIE
;
A
#
# COMPACT_ATOMS: atom_id res chain seq x y z
N MET A 1 41.20 -1.17 16.22
CA MET A 1 41.34 -0.86 14.79
C MET A 1 39.96 -0.39 14.37
N VAL A 2 39.78 0.95 14.32
CA VAL A 2 38.45 1.54 14.03
C VAL A 2 38.21 1.34 12.52
N VAL A 3 37.34 0.42 12.17
CA VAL A 3 36.86 0.28 10.80
C VAL A 3 35.89 1.43 10.55
N HIS A 4 36.27 2.37 9.68
CA HIS A 4 35.35 3.40 9.22
C HIS A 4 34.21 2.71 8.46
N LYS A 5 33.04 2.60 9.10
CA LYS A 5 31.80 2.29 8.40
C LYS A 5 31.49 3.45 7.45
N ILE A 6 31.59 3.20 6.16
CA ILE A 6 31.28 4.18 5.12
C ILE A 6 29.74 4.29 5.07
N ARG A 7 29.24 5.50 5.21
CA ARG A 7 27.83 5.87 5.26
C ARG A 7 27.12 5.54 3.95
N LEU A 8 25.82 5.23 4.01
CA LEU A 8 24.95 5.16 2.83
C LEU A 8 25.10 6.46 2.01
N MET A 9 25.81 6.43 0.88
CA MET A 9 25.98 7.54 -0.09
C MET A 9 26.75 8.81 0.35
N ASP A 10 27.62 8.78 1.35
CA ASP A 10 28.42 9.96 1.73
C ASP A 10 29.44 10.42 0.66
N ASP A 11 29.69 9.62 -0.37
CA ASP A 11 30.61 9.98 -1.48
C ASP A 11 29.95 10.81 -2.60
N ILE A 12 28.64 11.07 -2.51
CA ILE A 12 27.90 11.85 -3.51
C ILE A 12 27.51 13.18 -2.87
N GLY A 13 28.18 14.28 -3.23
CA GLY A 13 27.88 15.61 -2.69
C GLY A 13 26.42 16.03 -2.92
N ASP A 14 25.86 16.84 -2.00
CA ASP A 14 24.45 17.30 -1.96
C ASP A 14 23.89 17.83 -3.30
N LEU A 15 24.74 18.36 -4.17
CA LEU A 15 24.37 18.86 -5.50
C LEU A 15 24.12 17.75 -6.53
N GLN A 16 24.62 16.53 -6.32
CA GLN A 16 24.39 15.37 -7.18
C GLN A 16 23.18 14.55 -6.75
N MET A 17 22.76 14.62 -5.49
CA MET A 17 21.63 13.86 -4.96
C MET A 17 20.28 14.27 -5.55
N SER A 18 20.09 15.54 -5.92
CA SER A 18 18.82 16.05 -6.49
C SER A 18 18.54 15.54 -7.91
N SER A 19 19.51 14.89 -8.58
CA SER A 19 19.38 14.34 -9.93
C SER A 19 19.37 12.81 -9.99
N ILE A 20 19.46 12.10 -8.85
CA ILE A 20 19.47 10.64 -8.83
C ILE A 20 18.06 10.12 -9.12
N GLU A 21 17.89 9.46 -10.25
CA GLU A 21 16.69 8.72 -10.58
C GLU A 21 16.70 7.38 -9.84
N VAL A 22 15.73 7.17 -8.94
CA VAL A 22 15.54 5.88 -8.29
C VAL A 22 14.74 4.97 -9.21
N LYS A 23 15.33 3.83 -9.59
CA LYS A 23 14.67 2.77 -10.37
C LYS A 23 14.39 1.57 -9.47
N ILE A 24 13.18 1.05 -9.56
CA ILE A 24 12.76 -0.17 -8.87
C ILE A 24 12.76 -1.31 -9.90
N TYR A 25 13.32 -2.44 -9.51
CA TYR A 25 13.42 -3.65 -10.31
C TYR A 25 12.76 -4.82 -9.59
N THR A 26 12.46 -5.89 -10.29
CA THR A 26 11.96 -7.11 -9.66
C THR A 26 13.02 -7.72 -8.73
N TYR A 27 12.60 -8.63 -7.85
CA TYR A 27 13.46 -9.22 -6.82
C TYR A 27 14.76 -9.82 -7.39
N ASP A 28 14.69 -10.50 -8.54
CA ASP A 28 15.80 -11.26 -9.15
C ASP A 28 16.43 -10.56 -10.38
N GLU A 29 16.06 -9.29 -10.65
CA GLU A 29 16.50 -8.64 -11.90
C GLU A 29 17.95 -8.15 -11.84
N ILE A 30 18.42 -7.75 -10.65
CA ILE A 30 19.79 -7.32 -10.43
C ILE A 30 20.60 -8.49 -9.86
N PRO A 31 21.73 -8.89 -10.51
CA PRO A 31 22.59 -9.95 -9.99
C PRO A 31 23.14 -9.65 -8.59
N ASP A 32 23.19 -10.69 -7.72
CA ASP A 32 23.56 -10.57 -6.31
C ASP A 32 24.90 -9.87 -6.08
N GLU A 33 25.89 -10.14 -6.94
CA GLU A 33 27.22 -9.54 -6.85
C GLU A 33 27.26 -8.03 -7.08
N LYS A 34 26.19 -7.45 -7.63
CA LYS A 34 26.04 -6.00 -7.81
C LYS A 34 25.36 -5.30 -6.65
N LEU A 35 24.73 -6.05 -5.76
CA LEU A 35 24.02 -5.51 -4.61
C LEU A 35 25.00 -5.08 -3.52
N LYS A 36 25.04 -3.78 -3.24
CA LYS A 36 25.93 -3.17 -2.26
C LYS A 36 25.27 -2.83 -0.94
N TYR A 37 23.95 -2.67 -0.96
CA TYR A 37 23.16 -2.19 0.19
C TYR A 37 21.99 -3.11 0.50
N ALA A 38 21.65 -3.18 1.79
CA ALA A 38 20.36 -3.66 2.28
C ALA A 38 19.64 -2.53 3.00
N VAL A 39 18.39 -2.28 2.63
CA VAL A 39 17.50 -1.31 3.29
C VAL A 39 16.27 -2.03 3.79
N ILE A 40 15.85 -1.79 5.02
CA ILE A 40 14.84 -2.58 5.70
C ILE A 40 13.70 -1.69 6.19
N ALA A 41 12.57 -1.69 5.50
CA ALA A 41 11.35 -1.09 6.01
C ALA A 41 10.79 -1.98 7.13
N ALA A 42 11.00 -1.60 8.37
CA ALA A 42 10.64 -2.37 9.55
C ALA A 42 9.35 -1.85 10.19
N ARG A 43 8.49 -2.76 10.66
CA ARG A 43 7.24 -2.44 11.33
C ARG A 43 7.13 -3.17 12.66
N TYR A 44 6.75 -2.45 13.72
CA TYR A 44 6.52 -2.98 15.06
C TYR A 44 5.17 -2.51 15.60
N ASN A 45 4.31 -3.43 16.00
CA ASN A 45 2.96 -3.12 16.48
C ASN A 45 2.16 -2.21 15.53
N GLY A 46 2.30 -2.41 14.22
CA GLY A 46 1.61 -1.64 13.19
C GLY A 46 2.26 -0.30 12.83
N GLN A 47 3.28 0.15 13.55
CA GLN A 47 3.99 1.39 13.29
C GLN A 47 5.33 1.15 12.60
N TRP A 48 5.72 2.04 11.70
CA TRP A 48 7.00 2.00 10.98
C TRP A 48 8.14 2.47 11.86
N ILE A 49 9.25 1.75 11.85
CA ILE A 49 10.48 2.13 12.54
C ILE A 49 11.35 2.94 11.58
N PHE A 50 11.76 4.11 12.04
CA PHE A 50 12.81 4.91 11.41
C PHE A 50 13.91 5.17 12.43
N CYS A 51 15.16 5.26 11.96
CA CYS A 51 16.31 5.59 12.79
C CYS A 51 16.80 7.01 12.51
N ARG A 52 17.43 7.63 13.48
CA ARG A 52 18.06 8.94 13.38
C ARG A 52 19.52 8.86 13.81
N HIS A 53 20.42 9.12 12.87
CA HIS A 53 21.84 9.16 13.13
C HIS A 53 22.21 10.28 14.12
N ARG A 54 23.26 10.08 14.95
CA ARG A 54 23.71 11.05 15.98
C ARG A 54 24.09 12.41 15.43
N ASP A 55 24.62 12.45 14.21
CA ASP A 55 25.08 13.67 13.55
C ASP A 55 23.99 14.34 12.68
N ARG A 56 22.75 13.83 12.70
CA ARG A 56 21.66 14.30 11.85
C ARG A 56 20.39 14.54 12.65
N ASN A 57 19.54 15.44 12.12
CA ASN A 57 18.20 15.70 12.65
C ASN A 57 17.11 15.14 11.73
N THR A 58 17.47 14.21 10.85
CA THR A 58 16.60 13.63 9.82
C THR A 58 16.41 12.13 10.06
N TRP A 59 15.26 11.61 9.62
CA TRP A 59 14.89 10.20 9.75
C TRP A 59 15.29 9.41 8.52
N GLU A 60 15.67 8.17 8.74
CA GLU A 60 16.00 7.24 7.66
C GLU A 60 15.44 5.85 7.92
N ILE A 61 15.16 5.14 6.83
CA ILE A 61 14.82 3.72 6.87
C ILE A 61 16.10 2.97 7.26
N PRO A 62 16.08 2.06 8.24
CA PRO A 62 17.25 1.27 8.62
C PRO A 62 17.91 0.58 7.43
N GLY A 63 19.26 0.60 7.40
CA GLY A 63 19.99 -0.08 6.34
C GLY A 63 21.44 0.34 6.21
N GLY A 64 22.23 -0.49 5.54
CA GLY A 64 23.65 -0.22 5.38
C GLY A 64 24.32 -1.05 4.30
N HIS A 65 25.64 -1.00 4.30
CA HIS A 65 26.50 -1.65 3.32
C HIS A 65 26.60 -3.15 3.58
N ARG A 66 26.63 -3.89 2.48
CA ARG A 66 26.99 -5.30 2.46
C ARG A 66 28.50 -5.45 2.74
N GLU A 67 28.85 -6.28 3.72
CA GLU A 67 30.25 -6.61 3.99
C GLU A 67 30.78 -7.64 2.98
N PRO A 68 32.11 -7.68 2.73
CA PRO A 68 32.72 -8.67 1.85
C PRO A 68 32.42 -10.11 2.27
N GLY A 69 31.83 -10.88 1.36
CA GLY A 69 31.43 -12.28 1.61
C GLY A 69 30.13 -12.48 2.34
N GLU A 70 29.42 -11.40 2.69
CA GLU A 70 28.13 -11.46 3.35
C GLU A 70 27.02 -11.70 2.32
N GLU A 71 26.03 -12.52 2.66
CA GLU A 71 24.79 -12.62 1.87
C GLU A 71 23.87 -11.42 2.17
N VAL A 72 23.20 -10.85 1.16
CA VAL A 72 22.37 -9.64 1.32
C VAL A 72 21.26 -9.79 2.37
N PRO A 73 20.56 -10.94 2.50
CA PRO A 73 19.60 -11.14 3.58
C PRO A 73 20.23 -11.15 4.98
N PHE A 74 21.51 -11.52 5.09
CA PHE A 74 22.25 -11.46 6.35
C PHE A 74 22.60 -10.00 6.68
N THR A 75 23.09 -9.23 5.69
CA THR A 75 23.26 -7.76 5.81
C THR A 75 21.98 -7.11 6.36
N ALA A 76 20.83 -7.45 5.79
CA ALA A 76 19.56 -6.88 6.25
C ALA A 76 19.26 -7.15 7.73
N ARG A 77 19.52 -8.38 8.21
CA ARG A 77 19.32 -8.71 9.64
C ARG A 77 20.30 -8.00 10.54
N ARG A 78 21.57 -7.94 10.14
CA ARG A 78 22.63 -7.26 10.89
C ARG A 78 22.35 -5.78 11.02
N GLU A 79 22.08 -5.09 9.92
CA GLU A 79 21.81 -3.65 9.90
C GLU A 79 20.55 -3.30 10.69
N LEU A 80 19.47 -4.07 10.53
CA LEU A 80 18.25 -3.86 11.31
C LEU A 80 18.55 -3.92 12.82
N TYR A 81 19.30 -4.93 13.25
CA TYR A 81 19.64 -5.06 14.67
C TYR A 81 20.60 -3.98 15.17
N GLU A 82 21.68 -3.70 14.43
CA GLU A 82 22.70 -2.72 14.80
C GLU A 82 22.14 -1.30 14.92
N GLU A 83 21.19 -0.95 14.06
CA GLU A 83 20.60 0.39 14.04
C GLU A 83 19.35 0.56 14.91
N THR A 84 18.64 -0.52 15.19
CA THR A 84 17.35 -0.41 15.89
C THR A 84 17.19 -1.33 17.11
N GLY A 85 18.04 -2.33 17.28
CA GLY A 85 17.83 -3.40 18.26
C GLY A 85 16.72 -4.39 17.87
N ALA A 86 16.11 -4.23 16.69
CA ALA A 86 14.94 -5.01 16.28
C ALA A 86 15.31 -6.38 15.73
N ARG A 87 14.45 -7.38 16.01
CA ARG A 87 14.47 -8.72 15.42
C ARG A 87 13.08 -9.10 14.95
N GLY A 88 12.99 -9.79 13.83
CA GLY A 88 11.72 -10.23 13.29
C GLY A 88 11.86 -11.05 12.01
N ASP A 89 10.71 -11.30 11.37
CA ASP A 89 10.65 -11.98 10.09
C ASP A 89 11.00 -11.00 8.98
N ILE A 90 12.07 -11.28 8.24
CA ILE A 90 12.55 -10.44 7.15
C ILE A 90 12.31 -11.14 5.81
N GLY A 91 11.67 -10.43 4.87
CA GLY A 91 11.45 -10.88 3.50
C GLY A 91 11.95 -9.85 2.48
N GLY A 92 12.53 -10.32 1.39
CA GLY A 92 12.93 -9.44 0.28
C GLY A 92 11.72 -8.92 -0.48
N VAL A 93 11.78 -7.66 -0.85
CA VAL A 93 10.71 -6.93 -1.57
C VAL A 93 11.07 -6.77 -3.04
N CYS A 94 12.16 -6.07 -3.31
CA CYS A 94 12.62 -5.75 -4.66
C CYS A 94 14.10 -5.36 -4.64
N THR A 95 14.71 -5.24 -5.80
CA THR A 95 16.00 -4.57 -5.94
C THR A 95 15.79 -3.13 -6.44
N TYR A 96 16.74 -2.24 -6.18
CA TYR A 96 16.66 -0.84 -6.61
C TYR A 96 18.02 -0.32 -7.05
N GLY A 97 18.00 0.73 -7.88
CA GLY A 97 19.19 1.48 -8.30
C GLY A 97 19.03 2.95 -7.96
N ALA A 98 20.03 3.50 -7.27
CA ALA A 98 20.11 4.91 -6.89
C ALA A 98 21.59 5.35 -6.89
N GLY A 99 22.21 5.36 -8.07
CA GLY A 99 23.66 5.44 -8.24
C GLY A 99 24.30 4.05 -8.19
N ASP A 100 24.20 3.36 -7.08
CA ASP A 100 24.53 1.95 -6.91
C ASP A 100 23.27 1.10 -6.71
N TYR A 101 23.45 -0.23 -6.67
CA TYR A 101 22.33 -1.17 -6.48
C TYR A 101 22.20 -1.62 -5.03
N GLY A 102 20.97 -1.68 -4.56
CA GLY A 102 20.62 -2.23 -3.26
C GLY A 102 19.40 -3.13 -3.32
N MET A 103 19.15 -3.82 -2.23
CA MET A 103 17.97 -4.64 -2.03
C MET A 103 17.12 -4.08 -0.89
N LEU A 104 15.82 -3.96 -1.16
CA LEU A 104 14.82 -3.55 -0.20
C LEU A 104 14.19 -4.76 0.45
N PHE A 105 14.09 -4.72 1.77
CA PHE A 105 13.46 -5.74 2.61
C PHE A 105 12.29 -5.15 3.38
N PHE A 106 11.36 -6.00 3.76
CA PHE A 106 10.35 -5.74 4.77
C PHE A 106 10.61 -6.61 6.00
N ALA A 107 10.50 -6.03 7.19
CA ALA A 107 10.59 -6.74 8.45
C ALA A 107 9.35 -6.51 9.31
N GLU A 108 8.66 -7.59 9.68
CA GLU A 108 7.69 -7.56 10.79
C GLU A 108 8.44 -7.88 12.09
N VAL A 109 8.64 -6.85 12.90
CA VAL A 109 9.44 -6.94 14.13
C VAL A 109 8.63 -7.62 15.24
N ARG A 110 9.25 -8.59 15.90
CA ARG A 110 8.66 -9.34 17.02
C ARG A 110 9.30 -8.98 18.36
N GLU A 111 10.59 -8.66 18.33
CA GLU A 111 11.39 -8.34 19.50
C GLU A 111 12.15 -7.03 19.24
N LEU A 112 12.17 -6.17 20.24
CA LEU A 112 12.84 -4.87 20.19
C LEU A 112 13.69 -4.70 21.45
N ASP A 113 14.98 -4.91 21.29
CA ASP A 113 15.98 -4.66 22.31
C ASP A 113 16.41 -3.18 22.31
N PRO A 114 17.08 -2.69 23.34
CA PRO A 114 17.76 -1.41 23.28
C PRO A 114 18.74 -1.34 22.10
N ILE A 115 18.89 -0.16 21.50
CA ILE A 115 19.90 0.06 20.46
C ILE A 115 21.27 -0.39 20.99
N PRO A 116 22.03 -1.22 20.25
CA PRO A 116 23.33 -1.73 20.70
C PRO A 116 24.32 -0.60 21.09
N GLU A 117 25.11 -0.87 22.12
CA GLU A 117 26.13 0.05 22.57
C GLU A 117 27.17 0.29 21.45
N GLY A 118 27.50 1.56 21.17
CA GLY A 118 28.41 1.92 20.08
C GLY A 118 27.75 2.13 18.72
N SER A 119 26.43 1.95 18.60
CA SER A 119 25.68 2.29 17.39
C SER A 119 25.84 3.78 17.02
N GLU A 120 25.83 4.08 15.73
CA GLU A 120 25.81 5.45 15.20
C GLU A 120 24.42 6.10 15.33
N ILE A 121 23.40 5.32 15.69
CA ILE A 121 22.02 5.78 15.84
C ILE A 121 21.83 6.43 17.22
N ALA A 122 21.23 7.61 17.24
CA ALA A 122 20.86 8.32 18.46
C ALA A 122 19.53 7.82 19.04
N GLU A 123 18.57 7.56 18.18
CA GLU A 123 17.23 7.11 18.56
C GLU A 123 16.50 6.43 17.41
N ILE A 124 15.48 5.66 17.75
CA ILE A 124 14.48 5.17 16.81
C ILE A 124 13.15 5.86 17.07
N GLY A 125 12.38 6.09 16.03
CA GLY A 125 11.03 6.65 16.08
C GLY A 125 10.02 5.69 15.49
N PHE A 126 8.77 5.78 15.99
CA PHE A 126 7.64 4.97 15.53
C PHE A 126 6.63 5.87 14.83
N PHE A 127 6.30 5.55 13.60
CA PHE A 127 5.48 6.40 12.74
C PHE A 127 4.34 5.62 12.11
N GLU A 128 3.19 6.24 11.98
CA GLU A 128 2.05 5.67 11.23
C GLU A 128 2.24 5.81 9.72
N LYS A 129 3.01 6.81 9.30
CA LYS A 129 3.34 7.14 7.91
C LYS A 129 4.79 7.57 7.78
N LEU A 130 5.25 7.75 6.54
CA LEU A 130 6.57 8.28 6.25
C LEU A 130 6.78 9.64 6.94
N PRO A 131 7.89 9.86 7.69
CA PRO A 131 8.22 11.16 8.28
C PRO A 131 8.45 12.24 7.20
N ASP A 132 8.15 13.50 7.52
CA ASP A 132 8.38 14.61 6.60
C ASP A 132 9.87 15.00 6.49
N ASN A 133 10.64 14.79 7.58
CA ASN A 133 12.05 15.18 7.68
C ASN A 133 12.98 13.99 7.41
N LEU A 134 13.18 13.64 6.14
CA LEU A 134 13.94 12.47 5.70
C LEU A 134 15.39 12.82 5.38
N THR A 135 16.31 11.89 5.69
CA THR A 135 17.72 11.97 5.30
C THR A 135 17.88 11.90 3.78
N TYR A 136 17.09 11.04 3.13
CA TYR A 136 17.14 10.84 1.67
C TYR A 136 15.76 11.08 1.04
N PRO A 137 15.32 12.36 0.92
CA PRO A 137 13.95 12.70 0.51
C PRO A 137 13.61 12.31 -0.94
N HIS A 138 14.62 12.05 -1.79
CA HIS A 138 14.42 11.61 -3.17
C HIS A 138 14.40 10.07 -3.32
N ILE A 139 14.90 9.32 -2.33
CA ILE A 139 15.05 7.86 -2.35
C ILE A 139 14.01 7.18 -1.49
N GLN A 140 13.95 7.54 -0.20
CA GLN A 140 13.12 6.85 0.78
C GLN A 140 11.63 6.80 0.46
N PRO A 141 10.98 7.87 -0.08
CA PRO A 141 9.58 7.77 -0.49
C PRO A 141 9.33 6.71 -1.56
N ARG A 142 10.27 6.54 -2.50
CA ARG A 142 10.19 5.50 -3.54
C ARG A 142 10.31 4.09 -2.98
N LEU A 143 11.25 3.89 -2.05
CA LEU A 143 11.42 2.60 -1.37
C LEU A 143 10.20 2.29 -0.47
N PHE A 144 9.72 3.29 0.26
CA PHE A 144 8.54 3.14 1.11
C PHE A 144 7.28 2.82 0.30
N HIS A 145 7.12 3.45 -0.86
CA HIS A 145 6.07 3.13 -1.83
C HIS A 145 6.17 1.67 -2.31
N ALA A 146 7.37 1.20 -2.70
CA ALA A 146 7.58 -0.17 -3.15
C ALA A 146 7.23 -1.22 -2.07
N VAL A 147 7.57 -0.94 -0.80
CA VAL A 147 7.18 -1.82 0.33
C VAL A 147 5.68 -1.89 0.51
N ASN A 148 4.98 -0.74 0.48
CA ASN A 148 3.53 -0.74 0.63
C ASN A 148 2.86 -1.55 -0.48
N GLY A 149 3.31 -1.40 -1.74
CA GLY A 149 2.81 -2.21 -2.84
C GLY A 149 3.07 -3.70 -2.69
N TRP A 150 4.25 -4.06 -2.23
CA TRP A 150 4.57 -5.45 -1.96
C TRP A 150 3.70 -6.04 -0.83
N LEU A 151 3.42 -5.27 0.23
CA LEU A 151 2.52 -5.67 1.31
C LEU A 151 1.08 -5.86 0.79
N CYS A 152 0.56 -4.90 0.03
CA CYS A 152 -0.76 -5.01 -0.61
C CYS A 152 -0.84 -6.26 -1.51
N ASN A 153 0.19 -6.51 -2.32
CA ASN A 153 0.25 -7.72 -3.17
C ASN A 153 0.36 -9.03 -2.38
N ARG A 154 0.98 -9.04 -1.21
CA ARG A 154 1.06 -10.24 -0.36
C ARG A 154 -0.26 -10.57 0.31
N THR A 155 -0.96 -9.56 0.80
CA THR A 155 -2.31 -9.75 1.33
C THR A 155 -3.24 -10.28 0.25
N SER A 156 -3.14 -9.77 -0.98
CA SER A 156 -4.01 -10.20 -2.08
C SER A 156 -3.72 -11.61 -2.60
N LYS A 157 -2.48 -12.08 -2.63
CA LYS A 157 -2.13 -13.45 -3.12
C LYS A 157 -2.62 -14.60 -2.24
N GLY A 158 -2.98 -14.32 -1.00
CA GLY A 158 -3.52 -15.30 -0.04
C GLY A 158 -4.99 -15.06 0.28
N GLU A 159 -5.61 -14.05 -0.31
CA GLU A 159 -7.00 -13.72 -0.04
C GLU A 159 -7.92 -14.90 -0.35
N LYS A 160 -8.72 -15.24 0.63
CA LYS A 160 -9.78 -16.23 0.51
C LYS A 160 -11.10 -15.53 0.29
N TRP A 161 -11.89 -16.05 -0.62
CA TRP A 161 -13.22 -15.55 -0.92
C TRP A 161 -14.28 -16.56 -0.54
N ASN A 162 -15.43 -16.08 -0.13
CA ASN A 162 -16.65 -16.86 -0.10
C ASN A 162 -17.10 -17.13 -1.53
N LEU A 163 -17.62 -18.35 -1.78
CA LEU A 163 -18.33 -18.67 -3.01
C LEU A 163 -19.82 -18.76 -2.76
N TYR A 164 -20.58 -18.39 -3.78
CA TYR A 164 -22.03 -18.42 -3.80
C TYR A 164 -22.52 -19.17 -5.03
N ASP A 165 -23.70 -19.80 -4.93
CA ASP A 165 -24.41 -20.33 -6.09
C ASP A 165 -25.16 -19.23 -6.87
N ALA A 166 -25.87 -19.62 -7.93
CA ALA A 166 -26.61 -18.68 -8.78
C ALA A 166 -27.79 -17.97 -8.09
N ASP A 167 -28.28 -18.55 -7.00
CA ASP A 167 -29.34 -17.99 -6.16
C ASP A 167 -28.78 -17.18 -4.96
N ARG A 168 -27.46 -16.96 -4.97
CA ARG A 168 -26.70 -16.23 -3.94
C ARG A 168 -26.69 -16.92 -2.57
N ASN A 169 -26.83 -18.24 -2.52
CA ASN A 169 -26.61 -18.99 -1.29
C ASN A 169 -25.11 -19.17 -1.08
N LEU A 170 -24.67 -18.92 0.16
CA LEU A 170 -23.27 -19.13 0.57
C LEU A 170 -22.92 -20.61 0.52
N LEU A 171 -21.81 -20.93 -0.13
CA LEU A 171 -21.29 -22.29 -0.22
C LEU A 171 -20.23 -22.56 0.83
N SER A 172 -20.12 -23.82 1.26
CA SER A 172 -19.08 -24.25 2.21
C SER A 172 -17.69 -24.39 1.56
N ALA A 173 -17.45 -23.74 0.43
CA ALA A 173 -16.22 -23.82 -0.34
C ALA A 173 -15.43 -22.51 -0.24
N VAL A 174 -14.11 -22.64 -0.06
CA VAL A 174 -13.17 -21.52 -0.07
C VAL A 174 -12.57 -21.39 -1.45
N HIS A 175 -12.50 -20.17 -1.96
CA HIS A 175 -11.78 -19.82 -3.18
C HIS A 175 -10.60 -18.93 -2.85
N TYR A 176 -9.53 -19.00 -3.66
CA TYR A 176 -8.38 -18.15 -3.51
C TYR A 176 -8.28 -17.15 -4.66
N ARG A 177 -8.06 -15.88 -4.36
CA ARG A 177 -7.89 -14.81 -5.37
C ARG A 177 -6.86 -15.22 -6.41
N GLY A 178 -7.20 -14.97 -7.69
CA GLY A 178 -6.33 -15.30 -8.83
C GLY A 178 -6.52 -16.72 -9.39
N GLN A 179 -7.32 -17.57 -8.75
CA GLN A 179 -7.76 -18.83 -9.34
C GLN A 179 -9.03 -18.61 -10.17
N PRO A 180 -9.25 -19.38 -11.27
CA PRO A 180 -10.50 -19.32 -12.01
C PRO A 180 -11.69 -19.74 -11.15
N ILE A 181 -12.74 -18.93 -11.11
CA ILE A 181 -13.98 -19.29 -10.41
C ILE A 181 -14.70 -20.39 -11.21
N PRO A 182 -15.08 -21.52 -10.60
CA PRO A 182 -15.78 -22.58 -11.30
C PRO A 182 -17.11 -22.11 -11.89
N ALA A 183 -17.47 -22.63 -13.05
CA ALA A 183 -18.71 -22.26 -13.73
C ALA A 183 -19.94 -22.49 -12.83
N GLY A 184 -20.82 -21.51 -12.76
CA GLY A 184 -22.02 -21.53 -11.91
C GLY A 184 -21.78 -21.10 -10.46
N PHE A 185 -20.53 -20.73 -10.11
CA PHE A 185 -20.18 -20.14 -8.84
C PHE A 185 -19.82 -18.67 -9.00
N TYR A 186 -19.98 -17.93 -7.91
CA TYR A 186 -19.81 -16.48 -7.87
C TYR A 186 -19.12 -16.09 -6.60
N HIS A 187 -18.28 -15.04 -6.66
CA HIS A 187 -17.80 -14.37 -5.46
C HIS A 187 -18.59 -13.06 -5.22
N LEU A 188 -18.36 -12.39 -4.10
CA LEU A 188 -19.01 -11.13 -3.78
C LEU A 188 -18.02 -9.98 -3.94
N THR A 189 -18.42 -8.94 -4.68
CA THR A 189 -17.74 -7.65 -4.77
C THR A 189 -18.62 -6.55 -4.20
N VAL A 190 -17.99 -5.46 -3.78
CA VAL A 190 -18.68 -4.27 -3.28
C VAL A 190 -18.16 -3.05 -4.03
N HIS A 191 -19.07 -2.15 -4.41
CA HIS A 191 -18.74 -0.80 -4.84
C HIS A 191 -19.33 0.19 -3.84
N ILE A 192 -18.56 1.17 -3.41
CA ILE A 192 -18.92 2.08 -2.34
C ILE A 192 -18.89 3.51 -2.83
N TRP A 193 -20.05 4.16 -2.81
CA TRP A 193 -20.24 5.58 -3.09
C TRP A 193 -20.43 6.33 -1.78
N ILE A 194 -19.56 7.29 -1.49
CA ILE A 194 -19.61 8.13 -0.31
C ILE A 194 -20.05 9.51 -0.78
N ARG A 195 -21.24 9.94 -0.33
CA ARG A 195 -21.87 11.21 -0.73
C ARG A 195 -21.95 12.15 0.46
N ASN A 196 -21.43 13.36 0.28
CA ASN A 196 -21.51 14.40 1.30
C ASN A 196 -22.88 15.12 1.29
N SER A 197 -23.10 15.98 2.28
CA SER A 197 -24.33 16.80 2.42
C SER A 197 -24.55 17.80 1.26
N ARG A 198 -23.51 18.08 0.45
CA ARG A 198 -23.61 18.92 -0.77
C ARG A 198 -24.00 18.12 -2.01
N GLY A 199 -24.17 16.79 -1.90
CA GLY A 199 -24.48 15.90 -3.01
C GLY A 199 -23.26 15.52 -3.87
N GLU A 200 -22.03 15.79 -3.39
CA GLU A 200 -20.81 15.41 -4.06
C GLU A 200 -20.34 14.04 -3.60
N PHE A 201 -19.71 13.28 -4.50
CA PHE A 201 -19.20 11.94 -4.25
C PHE A 201 -17.68 11.96 -4.11
N LEU A 202 -17.14 11.23 -3.14
CA LEU A 202 -15.72 10.92 -3.08
C LEU A 202 -15.39 9.95 -4.20
N ILE A 203 -14.46 10.34 -5.07
CA ILE A 203 -13.90 9.48 -6.11
C ILE A 203 -12.38 9.44 -6.00
N THR A 204 -11.81 8.31 -6.38
CA THR A 204 -10.37 8.07 -6.37
C THR A 204 -9.86 7.76 -7.78
N LYS A 205 -8.58 7.97 -8.03
CA LYS A 205 -7.96 7.68 -9.33
C LYS A 205 -7.07 6.45 -9.21
N ARG A 206 -7.32 5.46 -10.05
CA ARG A 206 -6.60 4.18 -10.04
C ARG A 206 -5.12 4.33 -10.36
N ALA A 207 -4.32 3.52 -9.70
CA ALA A 207 -2.89 3.44 -9.98
C ALA A 207 -2.61 2.91 -11.42
N PRO A 208 -1.48 3.33 -12.05
CA PRO A 208 -1.18 3.00 -13.45
C PRO A 208 -1.03 1.50 -13.77
N HIS A 209 -0.75 0.67 -12.77
CA HIS A 209 -0.54 -0.78 -12.92
C HIS A 209 -1.79 -1.63 -12.70
N LYS A 210 -2.91 -1.00 -12.31
CA LYS A 210 -4.20 -1.69 -12.12
C LYS A 210 -4.97 -1.84 -13.44
N GLY A 211 -5.96 -2.72 -13.44
CA GLY A 211 -6.98 -2.73 -14.50
C GLY A 211 -7.65 -1.36 -14.60
N PHE A 212 -7.96 -0.87 -15.79
CA PHE A 212 -8.41 0.50 -16.03
C PHE A 212 -7.45 1.56 -15.46
N PRO A 213 -6.18 1.60 -15.91
CA PRO A 213 -5.15 2.46 -15.35
C PRO A 213 -5.50 3.94 -15.48
N ASN A 214 -5.21 4.73 -14.44
CA ASN A 214 -5.43 6.18 -14.39
C ASN A 214 -6.88 6.65 -14.57
N MET A 215 -7.86 5.75 -14.49
CA MET A 215 -9.27 6.12 -14.51
C MET A 215 -9.77 6.46 -13.12
N TRP A 216 -10.74 7.37 -13.06
CA TRP A 216 -11.49 7.65 -11.84
C TRP A 216 -12.50 6.54 -11.55
N GLU A 217 -12.77 6.30 -10.26
CA GLU A 217 -13.68 5.26 -9.79
C GLU A 217 -14.31 5.64 -8.45
N CYS A 218 -15.34 4.92 -8.04
CA CYS A 218 -15.72 4.80 -6.64
C CYS A 218 -14.82 3.76 -5.96
N THR A 219 -14.68 3.81 -4.64
CA THR A 219 -13.99 2.77 -3.85
C THR A 219 -14.69 1.42 -4.04
N GLY A 220 -13.93 0.32 -4.07
CA GLY A 220 -14.52 -1.01 -4.19
C GLY A 220 -13.51 -2.14 -4.23
N GLY A 221 -13.99 -3.33 -3.88
CA GLY A 221 -13.17 -4.53 -3.87
C GLY A 221 -13.96 -5.82 -3.67
N SER A 222 -13.25 -6.90 -3.33
CA SER A 222 -13.83 -8.22 -3.13
C SER A 222 -14.06 -8.53 -1.65
N ALA A 223 -15.21 -9.07 -1.31
CA ALA A 223 -15.46 -9.59 0.03
C ALA A 223 -14.54 -10.77 0.34
N LEU A 224 -13.88 -10.72 1.48
CA LEU A 224 -13.01 -11.78 1.95
C LEU A 224 -13.81 -12.93 2.59
N TRP A 225 -13.16 -14.05 2.83
CA TRP A 225 -13.74 -15.16 3.57
C TRP A 225 -14.22 -14.70 4.95
N GLY A 226 -15.50 -14.90 5.20
CA GLY A 226 -16.13 -14.50 6.45
C GLY A 226 -16.72 -13.09 6.45
N ASP A 227 -16.41 -12.26 5.43
CA ASP A 227 -17.08 -10.97 5.28
C ASP A 227 -18.52 -11.17 4.79
N ASP A 228 -19.43 -10.40 5.32
CA ASP A 228 -20.66 -10.04 4.63
C ASP A 228 -20.44 -8.79 3.76
N SER A 229 -21.48 -8.38 3.04
CA SER A 229 -21.40 -7.23 2.12
C SER A 229 -21.04 -5.91 2.82
N LEU A 230 -21.60 -5.69 4.01
CA LEU A 230 -21.32 -4.46 4.78
C LEU A 230 -19.90 -4.45 5.34
N THR A 231 -19.48 -5.57 5.92
CA THR A 231 -18.12 -5.73 6.46
C THR A 231 -17.08 -5.49 5.35
N ALA A 232 -17.30 -6.08 4.16
CA ALA A 232 -16.43 -5.86 3.02
C ALA A 232 -16.40 -4.38 2.60
N ALA A 233 -17.55 -3.71 2.53
CA ALA A 233 -17.62 -2.30 2.15
C ALA A 233 -16.86 -1.38 3.11
N LEU A 234 -17.02 -1.57 4.42
CA LEU A 234 -16.34 -0.78 5.44
C LEU A 234 -14.83 -1.02 5.43
N ARG A 235 -14.40 -2.28 5.25
CA ARG A 235 -12.99 -2.65 5.16
C ARG A 235 -12.32 -2.01 3.94
N GLU A 236 -12.90 -2.15 2.73
CA GLU A 236 -12.34 -1.57 1.49
C GLU A 236 -12.20 -0.05 1.58
N VAL A 237 -13.20 0.66 2.12
CA VAL A 237 -13.09 2.11 2.34
C VAL A 237 -11.92 2.43 3.28
N LYS A 238 -11.79 1.68 4.38
CA LYS A 238 -10.69 1.88 5.33
C LYS A 238 -9.32 1.64 4.69
N GLU A 239 -9.20 0.60 3.88
CA GLU A 239 -7.94 0.21 3.22
C GLU A 239 -7.54 1.19 2.12
N GLU A 240 -8.47 1.60 1.25
CA GLU A 240 -8.17 2.46 0.09
C GLU A 240 -8.12 3.96 0.43
N THR A 241 -8.91 4.41 1.42
CA THR A 241 -9.09 5.85 1.69
C THR A 241 -8.71 6.26 3.12
N GLY A 242 -8.46 5.30 4.01
CA GLY A 242 -8.20 5.57 5.43
C GLY A 242 -9.44 5.99 6.23
N LEU A 243 -10.58 6.25 5.59
CA LEU A 243 -11.80 6.68 6.26
C LEU A 243 -12.44 5.54 7.06
N THR A 244 -13.16 5.90 8.10
CA THR A 244 -14.00 4.97 8.88
C THR A 244 -15.43 5.43 8.78
N LEU A 245 -16.27 4.66 8.07
CA LEU A 245 -17.67 4.98 7.88
C LEU A 245 -18.54 4.38 9.01
N SER A 246 -19.65 5.04 9.28
CA SER A 246 -20.68 4.55 10.20
C SER A 246 -21.64 3.62 9.46
N PRO A 247 -21.79 2.36 9.92
CA PRO A 247 -22.63 1.36 9.24
C PRO A 247 -24.07 1.82 9.01
N GLU A 248 -24.63 2.60 9.93
CA GLU A 248 -26.00 3.13 9.92
C GLU A 248 -26.24 4.17 8.81
N ASN A 249 -25.18 4.80 8.28
CA ASN A 249 -25.28 5.80 7.20
C ASN A 249 -25.22 5.15 5.80
N GLY A 250 -25.02 3.83 5.74
CA GLY A 250 -24.93 3.06 4.53
C GLY A 250 -26.20 2.31 4.17
N LYS A 251 -26.48 2.24 2.88
CA LYS A 251 -27.53 1.37 2.32
C LYS A 251 -27.09 0.76 1.00
N ILE A 252 -27.55 -0.45 0.71
CA ILE A 252 -27.40 -1.02 -0.63
C ILE A 252 -28.35 -0.26 -1.56
N ALA A 253 -27.79 0.48 -2.50
CA ALA A 253 -28.53 1.21 -3.50
C ALA A 253 -29.04 0.27 -4.62
N LEU A 254 -28.22 -0.71 -4.99
CA LEU A 254 -28.57 -1.77 -5.93
C LEU A 254 -27.63 -2.97 -5.79
N SER A 255 -28.09 -4.13 -6.26
CA SER A 255 -27.27 -5.33 -6.41
C SER A 255 -27.43 -5.87 -7.83
N TYR A 256 -26.36 -6.47 -8.38
CA TYR A 256 -26.43 -7.12 -9.67
C TYR A 256 -25.50 -8.34 -9.73
N ARG A 257 -25.71 -9.20 -10.70
CA ARG A 257 -24.87 -10.34 -10.99
C ARG A 257 -24.07 -10.10 -12.26
N GLY A 258 -22.76 -10.25 -12.17
CA GLY A 258 -21.83 -10.28 -13.30
C GLY A 258 -21.64 -11.70 -13.84
N HIS A 259 -20.51 -11.91 -14.52
CA HIS A 259 -20.19 -13.21 -15.13
C HIS A 259 -19.93 -14.28 -14.05
N ASP A 260 -19.12 -13.95 -13.07
CA ASP A 260 -18.63 -14.81 -12.00
C ASP A 260 -18.64 -14.14 -10.61
N TYR A 261 -19.40 -13.07 -10.47
CA TYR A 261 -19.53 -12.32 -9.21
C TYR A 261 -20.95 -11.76 -9.02
N PHE A 262 -21.30 -11.55 -7.75
CA PHE A 262 -22.33 -10.62 -7.33
C PHE A 262 -21.67 -9.30 -6.94
N CYS A 263 -22.33 -8.19 -7.23
CA CYS A 263 -21.88 -6.88 -6.80
C CYS A 263 -22.97 -6.16 -6.02
N ASP A 264 -22.66 -5.76 -4.80
CA ASP A 264 -23.49 -4.84 -4.02
C ASP A 264 -22.92 -3.43 -4.12
N VAL A 265 -23.75 -2.51 -4.56
CA VAL A 265 -23.42 -1.10 -4.67
C VAL A 265 -23.97 -0.38 -3.44
N TRP A 266 -23.08 0.04 -2.58
CA TRP A 266 -23.39 0.77 -1.37
C TRP A 266 -23.38 2.28 -1.61
N LEU A 267 -24.31 2.98 -0.96
CA LEU A 267 -24.33 4.44 -0.85
C LEU A 267 -24.28 4.81 0.64
N PHE A 268 -23.21 5.47 1.03
CA PHE A 268 -23.06 6.09 2.36
C PHE A 268 -23.27 7.60 2.24
N ASN A 269 -24.06 8.18 3.15
CA ASN A 269 -24.26 9.61 3.22
C ASN A 269 -23.51 10.13 4.46
N GLU A 270 -22.28 10.59 4.24
CA GLU A 270 -21.39 11.09 5.29
C GLU A 270 -20.52 12.23 4.77
N ASP A 271 -20.31 13.23 5.64
CA ASP A 271 -19.41 14.33 5.38
C ASP A 271 -17.99 13.97 5.81
N HIS A 272 -17.05 14.03 4.87
CA HIS A 272 -15.61 13.88 5.11
C HIS A 272 -14.84 14.99 4.42
N ASP A 273 -13.79 15.49 5.08
CA ASP A 273 -12.85 16.41 4.45
C ASP A 273 -11.85 15.60 3.60
N LEU A 274 -11.51 16.11 2.42
CA LEU A 274 -10.48 15.48 1.56
C LEU A 274 -9.13 15.34 2.26
N SER A 275 -8.82 16.17 3.24
CA SER A 275 -7.60 16.06 4.05
C SER A 275 -7.57 14.82 4.93
N GLU A 276 -8.73 14.27 5.30
CA GLU A 276 -8.85 13.02 6.08
C GLU A 276 -8.60 11.79 5.23
N VAL A 277 -8.76 11.90 3.91
CA VAL A 277 -8.57 10.78 2.99
C VAL A 277 -7.08 10.50 2.83
N ILE A 278 -6.66 9.30 3.22
CA ILE A 278 -5.28 8.82 3.07
C ILE A 278 -5.29 7.73 2.00
N LEU A 279 -4.81 8.09 0.80
CA LEU A 279 -4.76 7.15 -0.31
C LEU A 279 -3.76 6.02 -0.04
N CYS A 280 -4.13 4.79 -0.44
CA CYS A 280 -3.20 3.69 -0.62
C CYS A 280 -2.51 3.87 -1.99
N PRO A 281 -1.23 4.24 -2.08
CA PRO A 281 -0.57 4.60 -3.34
C PRO A 281 -0.54 3.48 -4.38
N GLU A 282 -0.63 2.21 -3.93
CA GLU A 282 -0.69 1.04 -4.81
C GLU A 282 -2.07 0.85 -5.45
N GLU A 283 -3.10 1.40 -4.83
CA GLU A 283 -4.47 1.28 -5.31
C GLU A 283 -4.89 2.56 -6.04
N THR A 284 -4.52 3.72 -5.48
CA THR A 284 -5.07 5.02 -5.86
C THR A 284 -3.97 6.10 -5.87
N THR A 285 -4.00 6.99 -6.86
CA THR A 285 -3.00 8.06 -7.04
C THR A 285 -3.54 9.46 -6.81
N ASP A 286 -4.86 9.63 -6.84
CA ASP A 286 -5.51 10.94 -6.69
C ASP A 286 -6.90 10.78 -6.09
N LYS A 287 -7.48 11.87 -5.57
CA LYS A 287 -8.80 11.91 -4.92
C LYS A 287 -9.48 13.24 -5.16
N MET A 288 -10.80 13.25 -5.28
CA MET A 288 -11.61 14.48 -5.31
C MET A 288 -13.04 14.25 -4.81
N MET A 289 -13.67 15.32 -4.34
CA MET A 289 -15.12 15.40 -4.27
C MET A 289 -15.66 15.87 -5.61
N ALA A 290 -16.58 15.12 -6.21
CA ALA A 290 -17.10 15.38 -7.54
C ALA A 290 -18.62 15.41 -7.56
N SER A 291 -19.22 16.42 -8.18
CA SER A 291 -20.67 16.44 -8.41
C SER A 291 -21.09 15.38 -9.42
N SER A 292 -22.38 15.05 -9.46
CA SER A 292 -22.94 14.14 -10.45
C SER A 292 -22.63 14.57 -11.88
N GLU A 293 -22.65 15.90 -12.16
CA GLU A 293 -22.32 16.46 -13.48
C GLU A 293 -20.85 16.20 -13.81
N LYS A 294 -19.95 16.46 -12.84
CA LYS A 294 -18.52 16.23 -13.04
C LYS A 294 -18.21 14.77 -13.33
N ILE A 295 -18.86 13.83 -12.62
CA ILE A 295 -18.69 12.40 -12.89
C ILE A 295 -19.20 12.04 -14.30
N ARG A 296 -20.35 12.59 -14.74
CA ARG A 296 -20.85 12.38 -16.12
C ARG A 296 -19.86 12.91 -17.17
N GLU A 297 -19.24 14.07 -16.94
CA GLU A 297 -18.18 14.60 -17.82
C GLU A 297 -16.99 13.61 -17.91
N LEU A 298 -16.51 13.10 -16.78
CA LEU A 298 -15.41 12.14 -16.75
C LEU A 298 -15.77 10.82 -17.46
N VAL A 299 -17.00 10.35 -17.30
CA VAL A 299 -17.52 9.18 -18.06
C VAL A 299 -17.53 9.45 -19.57
N ALA A 300 -18.03 10.60 -19.99
CA ALA A 300 -18.06 10.98 -21.40
C ALA A 300 -16.65 11.14 -21.98
N ALA A 301 -15.69 11.64 -21.20
CA ALA A 301 -14.28 11.73 -21.57
C ALA A 301 -13.54 10.39 -21.55
N LYS A 302 -14.16 9.30 -21.08
CA LYS A 302 -13.56 7.98 -20.85
C LYS A 302 -12.43 8.00 -19.81
N GLU A 303 -12.55 8.89 -18.85
CA GLU A 303 -11.64 9.05 -17.70
C GLU A 303 -12.21 8.44 -16.41
N PHE A 304 -13.42 7.91 -16.45
CA PHE A 304 -14.08 7.22 -15.33
C PHE A 304 -14.44 5.80 -15.73
N ILE A 305 -14.37 4.83 -14.79
CA ILE A 305 -14.76 3.45 -15.05
C ILE A 305 -16.24 3.42 -15.52
N PRO A 306 -16.53 2.76 -16.65
CA PRO A 306 -17.85 2.79 -17.26
C PRO A 306 -18.81 1.80 -16.55
N TYR A 307 -19.15 2.08 -15.28
CA TYR A 307 -20.12 1.27 -14.55
C TYR A 307 -21.49 1.32 -15.25
N SER A 308 -22.04 0.16 -15.61
CA SER A 308 -23.34 0.07 -16.30
C SER A 308 -24.52 0.65 -15.51
N TYR A 309 -24.37 0.76 -14.20
CA TYR A 309 -25.37 1.26 -13.27
C TYR A 309 -25.20 2.75 -12.89
N ILE A 310 -24.16 3.44 -13.38
CA ILE A 310 -23.71 4.73 -12.86
C ILE A 310 -24.83 5.77 -12.78
N ASN A 311 -25.66 5.88 -13.79
CA ASN A 311 -26.78 6.85 -13.77
C ASN A 311 -27.78 6.58 -12.64
N LYS A 312 -27.99 5.29 -12.27
CA LYS A 312 -28.87 4.95 -11.16
C LYS A 312 -28.37 5.48 -9.82
N ILE A 313 -27.06 5.61 -9.65
CA ILE A 313 -26.44 6.18 -8.43
C ILE A 313 -26.46 7.70 -8.48
N LEU A 314 -26.08 8.30 -9.61
CA LEU A 314 -25.98 9.75 -9.76
C LEU A 314 -27.36 10.44 -9.77
N ASP A 315 -28.44 9.72 -10.01
CA ASP A 315 -29.84 10.22 -10.00
C ASP A 315 -30.55 9.99 -8.64
N ILE A 316 -29.85 9.43 -7.61
CA ILE A 316 -30.42 9.26 -6.27
C ILE A 316 -30.48 10.63 -5.59
N GLU A 317 -31.69 11.09 -5.25
CA GLU A 317 -31.94 12.30 -4.47
C GLU A 317 -31.53 12.17 -2.99
#